data_a33b942cbb396c0e5598ff88344103a0
#
_entry.id   a33b942cbb396c0e5598ff88344103a0
#
_cell.length_a   1.000
_cell.length_b   1.000
_cell.length_c   1.000
_cell.angle_alpha   90.00
_cell.angle_beta   90.00
_cell.angle_gamma   90.00
#
_symmetry.space_group_name_H-M   'P 1'
#
loop_
_entity.id
_entity.type
_entity.pdbx_description
1 polymer ?
#
loop_
_entity_poly.entity_id
_entity_poly.type
_entity_poly.pdbx_seq_one_letter_code
_entity_poly.pdbx_strand_id
1 'polypeptide(L)'
;MANIKGGRAARKRDRQNEKARKRNAVCKAKLHDAHKKLFKAADANVKDVAEKKFKEFVSGLDKAVKNGIITKNTADRKKSRAQLKLNKMAKAEAK
;
A
#
# COMPACT_ATOMS: atom_id res chain seq x y z
N MET A 1 -1.61 -39.34 -18.61
CA MET A 1 -2.83 -38.67 -19.09
C MET A 1 -3.53 -37.83 -18.03
N ALA A 2 -2.96 -37.82 -16.83
CA ALA A 2 -3.39 -36.93 -15.75
C ALA A 2 -3.30 -35.46 -16.13
N ASN A 3 -2.46 -35.13 -17.11
CA ASN A 3 -2.21 -33.76 -17.56
C ASN A 3 -3.43 -33.08 -18.22
N ILE A 4 -4.35 -33.84 -18.82
CA ILE A 4 -5.52 -33.28 -19.49
C ILE A 4 -6.53 -32.71 -18.50
N LYS A 5 -6.80 -33.46 -17.41
CA LYS A 5 -7.72 -33.01 -16.35
C LYS A 5 -7.10 -31.86 -15.56
N GLY A 6 -5.79 -31.94 -15.28
CA GLY A 6 -5.06 -30.87 -14.61
C GLY A 6 -4.94 -29.61 -15.44
N GLY A 7 -4.96 -29.73 -16.79
CA GLY A 7 -4.84 -28.60 -17.71
C GLY A 7 -5.99 -27.58 -17.63
N ARG A 8 -7.24 -28.05 -17.49
CA ARG A 8 -8.40 -27.15 -17.39
C ARG A 8 -8.41 -26.40 -16.07
N ALA A 9 -8.14 -27.10 -14.96
CA ALA A 9 -8.06 -26.47 -13.64
C ALA A 9 -6.90 -25.48 -13.57
N ALA A 10 -5.74 -25.84 -14.14
CA ALA A 10 -4.58 -24.96 -14.19
C ALA A 10 -4.85 -23.71 -15.00
N ARG A 11 -5.48 -23.80 -16.17
CA ARG A 11 -5.84 -22.64 -17.00
C ARG A 11 -6.80 -21.70 -16.28
N LYS A 12 -7.79 -22.24 -15.55
CA LYS A 12 -8.72 -21.45 -14.78
C LYS A 12 -8.02 -20.72 -13.65
N ARG A 13 -7.13 -21.43 -12.91
CA ARG A 13 -6.31 -20.83 -11.85
C ARG A 13 -5.41 -19.75 -12.40
N ASP A 14 -4.78 -20.00 -13.55
CA ASP A 14 -3.88 -19.03 -14.19
C ASP A 14 -4.62 -17.75 -14.53
N ARG A 15 -5.84 -17.84 -15.09
CA ARG A 15 -6.66 -16.67 -15.38
C ARG A 15 -7.03 -15.90 -14.12
N GLN A 16 -7.45 -16.62 -13.07
CA GLN A 16 -7.79 -16.00 -11.78
C GLN A 16 -6.58 -15.36 -11.13
N ASN A 17 -5.43 -16.05 -11.16
CA ASN A 17 -4.18 -15.54 -10.62
C ASN A 17 -3.71 -14.30 -11.38
N GLU A 18 -3.87 -14.28 -12.69
CA GLU A 18 -3.50 -13.15 -13.51
C GLU A 18 -4.36 -11.92 -13.20
N LYS A 19 -5.67 -12.09 -13.07
CA LYS A 19 -6.58 -11.01 -12.66
C LYS A 19 -6.22 -10.50 -11.26
N ALA A 20 -5.98 -11.41 -10.32
CA ALA A 20 -5.59 -11.06 -8.95
C ALA A 20 -4.26 -10.31 -8.94
N ARG A 21 -3.28 -10.78 -9.73
CA ARG A 21 -1.96 -10.14 -9.82
C ARG A 21 -2.06 -8.72 -10.38
N LYS A 22 -2.86 -8.52 -11.43
CA LYS A 22 -3.10 -7.18 -12.00
C LYS A 22 -3.75 -6.25 -10.99
N ARG A 23 -4.79 -6.73 -10.29
CA ARG A 23 -5.47 -5.96 -9.25
C ARG A 23 -4.53 -5.61 -8.11
N ASN A 24 -3.72 -6.57 -7.66
CA ASN A 24 -2.75 -6.36 -6.59
C ASN A 24 -1.67 -5.36 -7.01
N ALA A 25 -1.19 -5.45 -8.25
CA ALA A 25 -0.20 -4.52 -8.78
C ALA A 25 -0.73 -3.08 -8.82
N VAL A 26 -1.98 -2.90 -9.25
CA VAL A 26 -2.63 -1.58 -9.26
C VAL A 26 -2.75 -1.04 -7.84
N CYS A 27 -3.17 -1.87 -6.88
CA CYS A 27 -3.30 -1.47 -5.49
C CYS A 27 -1.95 -1.07 -4.89
N LYS A 28 -0.91 -1.86 -5.13
CA LYS A 28 0.46 -1.55 -4.67
C LYS A 28 0.97 -0.26 -5.28
N ALA A 29 0.69 -0.02 -6.56
CA ALA A 29 1.08 1.22 -7.23
C ALA A 29 0.38 2.44 -6.61
N LYS A 30 -0.91 2.32 -6.28
CA LYS A 30 -1.66 3.39 -5.60
C LYS A 30 -1.08 3.67 -4.22
N LEU A 31 -0.72 2.63 -3.46
CA LEU A 31 -0.11 2.78 -2.13
C LEU A 31 1.25 3.46 -2.24
N HIS A 32 2.05 3.08 -3.21
CA HIS A 32 3.37 3.68 -3.45
C HIS A 32 3.23 5.16 -3.81
N ASP A 33 2.27 5.50 -4.67
CA ASP A 33 1.97 6.87 -5.05
C ASP A 33 1.50 7.70 -3.84
N ALA A 34 0.62 7.15 -3.01
CA ALA A 34 0.17 7.78 -1.78
C ALA A 34 1.33 8.04 -0.82
N HIS A 35 2.24 7.08 -0.70
CA HIS A 35 3.46 7.20 0.11
C HIS A 35 4.35 8.34 -0.40
N LYS A 36 4.58 8.40 -1.70
CA LYS A 36 5.35 9.49 -2.31
C LYS A 36 4.72 10.85 -2.05
N LYS A 37 3.41 10.98 -2.24
CA LYS A 37 2.69 12.23 -2.01
C LYS A 37 2.77 12.67 -0.55
N LEU A 38 2.63 11.71 0.38
CA LEU A 38 2.75 11.97 1.81
C LEU A 38 4.13 12.50 2.16
N PHE A 39 5.18 11.82 1.71
CA PHE A 39 6.56 12.21 2.00
C PHE A 39 6.92 13.54 1.35
N LYS A 40 6.44 13.79 0.15
CA LYS A 40 6.65 15.06 -0.54
C LYS A 40 5.99 16.22 0.22
N ALA A 41 4.76 16.01 0.70
CA ALA A 41 4.07 17.01 1.51
C ALA A 41 4.80 17.25 2.84
N ALA A 42 5.30 16.20 3.48
CA ALA A 42 6.08 16.32 4.71
C ALA A 42 7.39 17.07 4.49
N ASP A 43 8.09 16.81 3.40
CA ASP A 43 9.32 17.50 3.05
C ASP A 43 9.07 18.98 2.73
N ALA A 44 7.91 19.31 2.18
CA ALA A 44 7.50 20.69 1.91
C ALA A 44 6.97 21.40 3.16
N ASN A 45 6.90 20.73 4.30
CA ASN A 45 6.39 21.24 5.58
C ASN A 45 4.94 21.72 5.52
N VAL A 46 4.12 21.09 4.68
CA VAL A 46 2.69 21.37 4.59
C VAL A 46 1.95 20.39 5.51
N LYS A 47 1.80 20.77 6.76
CA LYS A 47 1.26 19.92 7.83
C LYS A 47 -0.14 19.40 7.51
N ASP A 48 -1.06 20.27 7.13
CA ASP A 48 -2.46 19.90 6.86
C ASP A 48 -2.55 18.88 5.74
N VAL A 49 -1.82 19.07 4.67
CA VAL A 49 -1.78 18.15 3.53
C VAL A 49 -1.13 16.84 3.93
N ALA A 50 -0.03 16.90 4.69
CA ALA A 50 0.69 15.70 5.15
C ALA A 50 -0.20 14.84 6.04
N GLU A 51 -0.93 15.41 7.00
CA GLU A 51 -1.86 14.68 7.86
C GLU A 51 -2.99 14.04 7.07
N LYS A 52 -3.55 14.76 6.11
CA LYS A 52 -4.62 14.26 5.25
C LYS A 52 -4.11 13.08 4.40
N LYS A 53 -2.93 13.23 3.79
CA LYS A 53 -2.31 12.16 3.01
C LYS A 53 -1.95 10.97 3.87
N PHE A 54 -1.53 11.19 5.11
CA PHE A 54 -1.24 10.12 6.07
C PHE A 54 -2.50 9.29 6.36
N LYS A 55 -3.63 9.94 6.63
CA LYS A 55 -4.90 9.24 6.87
C LYS A 55 -5.32 8.41 5.66
N GLU A 56 -5.20 8.97 4.47
CA GLU A 56 -5.49 8.25 3.23
C GLU A 56 -4.58 7.04 3.05
N PHE A 57 -3.29 7.21 3.34
CA PHE A 57 -2.30 6.15 3.23
C PHE A 57 -2.59 5.01 4.21
N VAL A 58 -2.87 5.32 5.48
CA VAL A 58 -3.22 4.33 6.50
C VAL A 58 -4.48 3.57 6.10
N SER A 59 -5.52 4.27 5.64
CA SER A 59 -6.76 3.65 5.18
C SER A 59 -6.49 2.69 4.01
N GLY A 60 -5.67 3.10 3.04
CA GLY A 60 -5.28 2.25 1.91
C GLY A 60 -4.52 1.01 2.35
N LEU A 61 -3.60 1.16 3.32
CA LEU A 61 -2.84 0.03 3.89
C LEU A 61 -3.78 -0.96 4.59
N ASP A 62 -4.72 -0.49 5.38
CA ASP A 62 -5.67 -1.35 6.08
C ASP A 62 -6.55 -2.13 5.10
N LYS A 63 -7.02 -1.48 4.05
CA LYS A 63 -7.78 -2.14 2.98
C LYS A 63 -6.95 -3.19 2.26
N ALA A 64 -5.68 -2.90 1.99
CA ALA A 64 -4.77 -3.84 1.34
C ALA A 64 -4.52 -5.07 2.21
N VAL A 65 -4.39 -4.91 3.53
CA VAL A 65 -4.25 -6.03 4.46
C VAL A 65 -5.54 -6.86 4.47
N LYS A 66 -6.69 -6.22 4.54
CA LYS A 66 -7.99 -6.90 4.53
C LYS A 66 -8.18 -7.73 3.27
N ASN A 67 -7.72 -7.24 2.13
CA ASN A 67 -7.83 -7.92 0.85
C ASN A 67 -6.71 -8.92 0.59
N GLY A 68 -5.77 -9.08 1.53
CA GLY A 68 -4.67 -10.02 1.41
C GLY A 68 -3.58 -9.62 0.42
N ILE A 69 -3.52 -8.35 0.03
CA ILE A 69 -2.54 -7.84 -0.93
C ILE A 69 -1.17 -7.67 -0.29
N ILE A 70 -1.15 -7.18 0.95
CA ILE A 70 0.07 -7.05 1.75
C ILE A 70 -0.15 -7.68 3.12
N THR A 71 0.95 -8.04 3.80
CA THR A 71 0.87 -8.58 5.15
C THR A 71 0.71 -7.46 6.17
N LYS A 72 0.17 -7.81 7.34
CA LYS A 72 0.01 -6.87 8.45
C LYS A 72 1.36 -6.27 8.87
N ASN A 73 2.41 -7.10 8.90
CA ASN A 73 3.75 -6.63 9.27
C ASN A 73 4.26 -5.56 8.30
N THR A 74 4.06 -5.74 7.01
CA THR A 74 4.44 -4.76 5.99
C THR A 74 3.66 -3.46 6.18
N ALA A 75 2.35 -3.56 6.42
CA ALA A 75 1.50 -2.39 6.67
C ALA A 75 1.96 -1.64 7.92
N ASP A 76 2.24 -2.34 8.99
CA ASP A 76 2.70 -1.74 10.25
C ASP A 76 4.03 -1.02 10.08
N ARG A 77 4.98 -1.60 9.34
CA ARG A 77 6.25 -0.95 9.02
C ARG A 77 6.04 0.36 8.25
N LYS A 78 5.19 0.33 7.25
CA LYS A 78 4.90 1.51 6.43
C LYS A 78 4.21 2.60 7.24
N LYS A 79 3.26 2.23 8.09
CA LYS A 79 2.60 3.16 9.02
C LYS A 79 3.61 3.79 9.96
N SER A 80 4.49 2.98 10.54
CA SER A 80 5.52 3.45 11.48
C SER A 80 6.45 4.44 10.83
N ARG A 81 6.95 4.14 9.63
CA ARG A 81 7.84 5.05 8.89
C ARG A 81 7.16 6.36 8.55
N ALA A 82 5.90 6.31 8.12
CA ALA A 82 5.12 7.50 7.82
C ALA A 82 4.89 8.34 9.08
N GLN A 83 4.58 7.70 10.20
CA GLN A 83 4.40 8.38 11.48
C GLN A 83 5.68 9.06 11.95
N LEU A 84 6.82 8.39 11.80
CA LEU A 84 8.13 8.98 12.14
C LEU A 84 8.42 10.21 11.29
N LYS A 85 8.08 10.18 10.00
CA LYS A 85 8.25 11.32 9.11
C LYS A 85 7.40 12.51 9.56
N LEU A 86 6.15 12.26 9.94
CA LEU A 86 5.26 13.30 10.47
C LEU A 86 5.78 13.87 11.79
N ASN A 87 6.29 13.00 12.67
CA ASN A 87 6.85 13.43 13.95
C ASN A 87 8.08 14.32 13.76
N LYS A 88 8.95 14.01 12.81
CA LYS A 88 10.10 14.84 12.45
C LYS A 88 9.66 16.22 11.96
N MET A 89 8.62 16.24 11.13
CA MET A 89 8.05 17.48 10.61
C MET A 89 7.49 18.35 11.75
N ALA A 90 6.74 17.73 12.68
CA ALA A 90 6.18 18.41 13.84
C ALA A 90 7.29 19.00 14.73
N LYS A 91 8.39 18.24 14.95
CA LYS A 91 9.54 18.74 15.71
C LYS A 91 10.23 19.91 15.03
N ALA A 92 10.33 19.88 13.70
CA ALA A 92 10.91 20.98 12.93
C ALA A 92 10.08 22.26 13.07
N GLU A 93 8.74 22.13 13.10
CA GLU A 93 7.83 23.27 13.31
C GLU A 93 7.90 23.81 14.74
N ALA A 94 8.14 22.92 15.73
CA ALA A 94 8.20 23.29 17.13
C ALA A 94 9.46 24.11 17.49
N LYS A 95 10.45 24.10 16.64
CA LYS A 95 11.64 24.94 16.79
C LYS A 95 11.42 26.32 16.21
#